data_d5a89eecc593584700b8ba76ff1e42bb
#
_entry.id   d5a89eecc593584700b8ba76ff1e42bb
#
_cell.length_a   1.000
_cell.length_b   1.000
_cell.length_c   1.000
_cell.angle_alpha   90.00
_cell.angle_beta   90.00
_cell.angle_gamma   90.00
#
_symmetry.space_group_name_H-M   'P 1'
#
loop_
_entity.id
_entity.type
_entity.pdbx_description
1 polymer ?
#
loop_
_entity_poly.entity_id
_entity_poly.type
_entity_poly.pdbx_seq_one_letter_code
_entity_poly.pdbx_strand_id
1 'polypeptide(L)'
;EMQHNIDQATSDLRETLEQMEIQNVELDLAKKRAQEAARIKSEFLANMSHELRTPLHGGIGFTRLTLKTELTPTQRDHLNTIERSANNLLAIINDVLDFSKLEAGKLILESIPFPLRSTLDEVVTLLAHSSHDKGLELTLNIKSDVPDNVIGDPLRLQQIITNLVGNAIKFTENGNIDILVEKRALSNTKVQIEVQIRDTGIGIPERDQSRLFQAFRQADASISRRHGGTGLGLVITQKLVNE
;
A
#
# COMPACT_ATOMS: atom_id res chain seq x y z
N GLU A 1 18.86 -34.08 -53.36
CA GLU A 1 18.28 -34.15 -51.99
C GLU A 1 18.79 -33.04 -51.07
N MET A 2 20.10 -32.79 -50.96
CA MET A 2 20.64 -31.73 -50.10
C MET A 2 20.17 -30.32 -50.52
N GLN A 3 20.17 -29.98 -51.81
CA GLN A 3 19.69 -28.68 -52.31
C GLN A 3 18.21 -28.46 -52.05
N HIS A 4 17.38 -29.48 -52.23
CA HIS A 4 15.94 -29.42 -51.95
C HIS A 4 15.64 -29.14 -50.47
N ASN A 5 16.40 -29.82 -49.56
CA ASN A 5 16.25 -29.59 -48.11
C ASN A 5 16.67 -28.16 -47.70
N ILE A 6 17.70 -27.59 -48.35
CA ILE A 6 18.12 -26.20 -48.11
C ILE A 6 17.05 -25.23 -48.60
N ASP A 7 16.50 -25.41 -49.77
CA ASP A 7 15.45 -24.54 -50.34
C ASP A 7 14.19 -24.60 -49.48
N GLN A 8 13.80 -25.79 -49.01
CA GLN A 8 12.67 -25.93 -48.08
C GLN A 8 12.92 -25.22 -46.75
N ALA A 9 14.06 -25.46 -46.11
CA ALA A 9 14.41 -24.81 -44.85
C ALA A 9 14.48 -23.27 -44.96
N THR A 10 14.93 -22.77 -46.16
CA THR A 10 14.98 -21.34 -46.39
C THR A 10 13.57 -20.74 -46.56
N SER A 11 12.64 -21.49 -47.19
CA SER A 11 11.24 -21.08 -47.33
C SER A 11 10.54 -21.04 -45.96
N ASP A 12 10.71 -22.09 -45.14
CA ASP A 12 10.13 -22.19 -43.81
C ASP A 12 10.67 -21.08 -42.87
N LEU A 13 11.97 -20.75 -43.01
CA LEU A 13 12.59 -19.68 -42.26
C LEU A 13 12.00 -18.32 -42.61
N ARG A 14 11.80 -18.06 -43.92
CA ARG A 14 11.15 -16.80 -44.38
C ARG A 14 9.75 -16.66 -43.86
N GLU A 15 8.94 -17.70 -43.94
CA GLU A 15 7.58 -17.70 -43.40
C GLU A 15 7.55 -17.43 -41.89
N THR A 16 8.48 -18.07 -41.17
CA THR A 16 8.64 -17.82 -39.74
C THR A 16 9.03 -16.39 -39.42
N LEU A 17 9.94 -15.79 -40.18
CA LEU A 17 10.36 -14.41 -40.02
C LEU A 17 9.20 -13.44 -40.30
N GLU A 18 8.43 -13.64 -41.37
CA GLU A 18 7.24 -12.82 -41.66
C GLU A 18 6.21 -12.92 -40.56
N GLN A 19 5.93 -14.13 -40.02
CA GLN A 19 5.02 -14.31 -38.89
C GLN A 19 5.52 -13.60 -37.63
N MET A 20 6.84 -13.68 -37.33
CA MET A 20 7.45 -12.98 -36.21
C MET A 20 7.34 -11.45 -36.35
N GLU A 21 7.52 -10.91 -37.55
CA GLU A 21 7.38 -9.47 -37.82
C GLU A 21 5.94 -9.01 -37.58
N ILE A 22 4.95 -9.75 -38.09
CA ILE A 22 3.54 -9.48 -37.86
C ILE A 22 3.20 -9.50 -36.37
N GLN A 23 3.63 -10.55 -35.65
CA GLN A 23 3.41 -10.67 -34.21
C GLN A 23 4.07 -9.54 -33.42
N ASN A 24 5.27 -9.11 -33.81
CA ASN A 24 5.95 -7.98 -33.18
C ASN A 24 5.19 -6.66 -33.37
N VAL A 25 4.64 -6.41 -34.55
CA VAL A 25 3.82 -5.22 -34.82
C VAL A 25 2.52 -5.26 -34.00
N GLU A 26 1.86 -6.40 -33.96
CA GLU A 26 0.63 -6.60 -33.16
C GLU A 26 0.91 -6.41 -31.66
N LEU A 27 2.02 -6.97 -31.17
CA LEU A 27 2.43 -6.84 -29.78
C LEU A 27 2.74 -5.36 -29.42
N ASP A 28 3.46 -4.65 -30.29
CA ASP A 28 3.77 -3.22 -30.09
C ASP A 28 2.49 -2.37 -30.06
N LEU A 29 1.55 -2.66 -30.96
CA LEU A 29 0.24 -1.99 -31.00
C LEU A 29 -0.58 -2.30 -29.73
N ALA A 30 -0.62 -3.55 -29.30
CA ALA A 30 -1.31 -3.95 -28.08
C ALA A 30 -0.68 -3.29 -26.85
N LYS A 31 0.65 -3.25 -26.77
CA LYS A 31 1.41 -2.57 -25.71
C LYS A 31 1.09 -1.06 -25.66
N LYS A 32 1.09 -0.38 -26.80
CA LYS A 32 0.75 1.05 -26.88
C LYS A 32 -0.68 1.32 -26.41
N ARG A 33 -1.64 0.50 -26.83
CA ARG A 33 -3.05 0.60 -26.37
C ARG A 33 -3.18 0.38 -24.86
N ALA A 34 -2.50 -0.62 -24.32
CA ALA A 34 -2.51 -0.89 -22.88
C ALA A 34 -1.87 0.26 -22.08
N GLN A 35 -0.76 0.82 -22.55
CA GLN A 35 -0.10 1.96 -21.93
C GLN A 35 -1.00 3.21 -21.93
N GLU A 36 -1.65 3.49 -23.08
CA GLU A 36 -2.56 4.64 -23.19
C GLU A 36 -3.79 4.47 -22.29
N ALA A 37 -4.38 3.30 -22.23
CA ALA A 37 -5.47 3.00 -21.31
C ALA A 37 -5.06 3.17 -19.84
N ALA A 38 -3.86 2.70 -19.47
CA ALA A 38 -3.31 2.89 -18.13
C ALA A 38 -3.05 4.36 -17.81
N ARG A 39 -2.57 5.15 -18.79
CA ARG A 39 -2.35 6.60 -18.64
C ARG A 39 -3.67 7.33 -18.38
N ILE A 40 -4.68 7.09 -19.22
CA ILE A 40 -6.01 7.70 -19.09
C ILE A 40 -6.64 7.35 -17.74
N LYS A 41 -6.58 6.06 -17.33
CA LYS A 41 -7.06 5.59 -16.01
C LYS A 41 -6.37 6.34 -14.86
N SER A 42 -5.05 6.49 -14.94
CA SER A 42 -4.26 7.18 -13.91
C SER A 42 -4.59 8.67 -13.81
N GLU A 43 -4.74 9.35 -14.95
CA GLU A 43 -5.13 10.77 -15.00
C GLU A 43 -6.55 11.00 -14.47
N PHE A 44 -7.49 10.13 -14.88
CA PHE A 44 -8.86 10.18 -14.37
C PHE A 44 -8.91 10.04 -12.86
N LEU A 45 -8.21 9.05 -12.29
CA LEU A 45 -8.17 8.83 -10.85
C LEU A 45 -7.49 9.99 -10.11
N ALA A 46 -6.42 10.57 -10.66
CA ALA A 46 -5.76 11.73 -10.08
C ALA A 46 -6.69 12.95 -10.02
N ASN A 47 -7.40 13.25 -11.10
CA ASN A 47 -8.36 14.35 -11.15
C ASN A 47 -9.54 14.11 -10.19
N MET A 48 -10.12 12.90 -10.22
CA MET A 48 -11.22 12.56 -9.31
C MET A 48 -10.82 12.66 -7.84
N SER A 49 -9.60 12.25 -7.49
CA SER A 49 -9.13 12.40 -6.12
C SER A 49 -9.06 13.86 -5.68
N HIS A 50 -8.56 14.74 -6.54
CA HIS A 50 -8.50 16.16 -6.24
C HIS A 50 -9.91 16.74 -6.04
N GLU A 51 -10.82 16.41 -6.95
CA GLU A 51 -12.23 16.85 -6.89
C GLU A 51 -12.99 16.32 -5.65
N LEU A 52 -12.63 15.11 -5.17
CA LEU A 52 -13.22 14.54 -3.96
C LEU A 52 -12.56 15.07 -2.68
N ARG A 53 -11.26 15.33 -2.71
CA ARG A 53 -10.50 15.79 -1.53
C ARG A 53 -10.95 17.17 -1.06
N THR A 54 -11.18 18.09 -1.98
CA THR A 54 -11.53 19.49 -1.67
C THR A 54 -12.83 19.59 -0.84
N PRO A 55 -13.98 19.02 -1.27
CA PRO A 55 -15.22 19.08 -0.48
C PRO A 55 -15.11 18.28 0.83
N LEU A 56 -14.36 17.17 0.85
CA LEU A 56 -14.16 16.38 2.07
C LEU A 56 -13.34 17.16 3.11
N HIS A 57 -12.25 17.83 2.73
CA HIS A 57 -11.49 18.67 3.65
C HIS A 57 -12.34 19.84 4.17
N GLY A 58 -13.17 20.44 3.32
CA GLY A 58 -14.15 21.46 3.75
C GLY A 58 -15.10 20.90 4.80
N GLY A 59 -15.72 19.75 4.53
CA GLY A 59 -16.64 19.08 5.46
C GLY A 59 -15.98 18.72 6.79
N ILE A 60 -14.76 18.13 6.77
CA ILE A 60 -13.99 17.82 7.97
C ILE A 60 -13.67 19.10 8.75
N GLY A 61 -13.26 20.17 8.05
CA GLY A 61 -12.96 21.46 8.68
C GLY A 61 -14.15 22.03 9.44
N PHE A 62 -15.32 22.08 8.81
CA PHE A 62 -16.55 22.53 9.47
C PHE A 62 -16.98 21.60 10.61
N THR A 63 -16.85 20.30 10.45
CA THR A 63 -17.14 19.33 11.52
C THR A 63 -16.25 19.60 12.74
N ARG A 64 -14.95 19.81 12.55
CA ARG A 64 -14.01 20.13 13.63
C ARG A 64 -14.30 21.47 14.30
N LEU A 65 -14.69 22.49 13.52
CA LEU A 65 -15.09 23.78 14.07
C LEU A 65 -16.35 23.64 14.93
N THR A 66 -17.34 22.89 14.46
CA THR A 66 -18.58 22.64 15.20
C THR A 66 -18.31 21.85 16.47
N LEU A 67 -17.40 20.86 16.46
CA LEU A 67 -17.00 20.09 17.64
C LEU A 67 -16.39 20.95 18.77
N LYS A 68 -15.91 22.16 18.46
CA LYS A 68 -15.37 23.12 19.44
C LYS A 68 -16.45 24.00 20.08
N THR A 69 -17.70 23.93 19.64
CA THR A 69 -18.82 24.68 20.18
C THR A 69 -19.55 23.87 21.28
N GLU A 70 -20.51 24.50 21.94
CA GLU A 70 -21.39 23.80 22.86
C GLU A 70 -22.32 22.86 22.11
N LEU A 71 -22.28 21.57 22.45
CA LEU A 71 -23.01 20.50 21.79
C LEU A 71 -23.64 19.57 22.83
N THR A 72 -24.81 19.05 22.52
CA THR A 72 -25.35 17.91 23.25
C THR A 72 -24.49 16.66 23.03
N PRO A 73 -24.49 15.68 23.95
CA PRO A 73 -23.75 14.42 23.77
C PRO A 73 -24.06 13.74 22.44
N THR A 74 -25.32 13.68 22.05
CA THR A 74 -25.78 13.08 20.78
C THR A 74 -25.21 13.80 19.56
N GLN A 75 -25.22 15.14 19.56
CA GLN A 75 -24.64 15.93 18.46
C GLN A 75 -23.14 15.69 18.34
N ARG A 76 -22.44 15.62 19.47
CA ARG A 76 -20.99 15.33 19.49
C ARG A 76 -20.70 13.95 18.91
N ASP A 77 -21.47 12.94 19.26
CA ASP A 77 -21.31 11.59 18.73
C ASP A 77 -21.57 11.51 17.23
N HIS A 78 -22.58 12.23 16.75
CA HIS A 78 -22.86 12.33 15.31
C HIS A 78 -21.68 12.99 14.56
N LEU A 79 -21.18 14.11 15.05
CA LEU A 79 -20.05 14.83 14.42
C LEU A 79 -18.75 14.03 14.45
N ASN A 80 -18.46 13.34 15.54
CA ASN A 80 -17.32 12.41 15.61
C ASN A 80 -17.44 11.26 14.60
N THR A 81 -18.66 10.77 14.41
CA THR A 81 -18.94 9.71 13.40
C THR A 81 -18.74 10.24 11.99
N ILE A 82 -19.20 11.46 11.69
CA ILE A 82 -19.00 12.12 10.39
C ILE A 82 -17.51 12.35 10.13
N GLU A 83 -16.76 12.89 11.10
CA GLU A 83 -15.33 13.12 10.97
C GLU A 83 -14.57 11.83 10.68
N ARG A 84 -14.84 10.79 11.45
CA ARG A 84 -14.23 9.46 11.25
C ARG A 84 -14.53 8.88 9.87
N SER A 85 -15.79 8.98 9.41
CA SER A 85 -16.21 8.49 8.10
C SER A 85 -15.56 9.25 6.96
N ALA A 86 -15.44 10.56 7.07
CA ALA A 86 -14.78 11.42 6.08
C ALA A 86 -13.27 11.15 6.00
N ASN A 87 -12.59 10.99 7.15
CA ASN A 87 -11.18 10.62 7.19
C ASN A 87 -10.94 9.22 6.58
N ASN A 88 -11.82 8.25 6.86
CA ASN A 88 -11.74 6.92 6.23
C ASN A 88 -11.90 6.99 4.71
N LEU A 89 -12.81 7.83 4.20
CA LEU A 89 -12.98 8.01 2.77
C LEU A 89 -11.75 8.65 2.12
N LEU A 90 -11.12 9.62 2.77
CA LEU A 90 -9.85 10.20 2.31
C LEU A 90 -8.73 9.15 2.22
N ALA A 91 -8.64 8.27 3.23
CA ALA A 91 -7.67 7.18 3.22
C ALA A 91 -7.91 6.23 2.03
N ILE A 92 -9.17 5.85 1.77
CA ILE A 92 -9.55 5.03 0.61
C ILE A 92 -9.14 5.69 -0.71
N ILE A 93 -9.43 6.98 -0.88
CA ILE A 93 -9.09 7.73 -2.09
C ILE A 93 -7.57 7.73 -2.29
N ASN A 94 -6.79 7.97 -1.24
CA ASN A 94 -5.33 7.96 -1.31
C ASN A 94 -4.78 6.57 -1.65
N ASP A 95 -5.33 5.49 -1.06
CA ASP A 95 -4.96 4.11 -1.38
C ASP A 95 -5.19 3.79 -2.86
N VAL A 96 -6.35 4.17 -3.41
CA VAL A 96 -6.68 3.95 -4.84
C VAL A 96 -5.71 4.70 -5.75
N LEU A 97 -5.33 5.94 -5.38
CA LEU A 97 -4.36 6.72 -6.13
C LEU A 97 -2.96 6.11 -6.08
N ASP A 98 -2.49 5.75 -4.88
CA ASP A 98 -1.17 5.14 -4.71
C ASP A 98 -1.09 3.82 -5.47
N PHE A 99 -2.12 2.98 -5.37
CA PHE A 99 -2.22 1.75 -6.16
C PHE A 99 -2.16 2.02 -7.66
N SER A 100 -2.90 3.03 -8.17
CA SER A 100 -2.89 3.38 -9.59
C SER A 100 -1.53 3.89 -10.07
N LYS A 101 -0.83 4.70 -9.26
CA LYS A 101 0.53 5.18 -9.56
C LYS A 101 1.53 4.03 -9.58
N LEU A 102 1.43 3.10 -8.63
CA LEU A 102 2.27 1.89 -8.58
C LEU A 102 2.02 0.97 -9.77
N GLU A 103 0.75 0.76 -10.17
CA GLU A 103 0.44 -0.02 -11.38
C GLU A 103 1.01 0.58 -12.66
N ALA A 104 1.02 1.91 -12.75
CA ALA A 104 1.52 2.62 -13.90
C ALA A 104 3.06 2.80 -13.90
N GLY A 105 3.77 2.32 -12.87
CA GLY A 105 5.22 2.56 -12.68
C GLY A 105 5.57 4.05 -12.57
N LYS A 106 4.63 4.88 -12.10
CA LYS A 106 4.77 6.34 -11.97
C LYS A 106 5.04 6.80 -10.53
N LEU A 107 5.12 5.87 -9.59
CA LEU A 107 5.51 6.21 -8.23
C LEU A 107 7.02 6.47 -8.21
N ILE A 108 7.40 7.66 -7.78
CA ILE A 108 8.79 8.04 -7.57
C ILE A 108 9.01 8.06 -6.07
N LEU A 109 9.92 7.22 -5.57
CA LEU A 109 10.33 7.25 -4.17
C LEU A 109 11.28 8.42 -3.92
N GLU A 110 11.08 9.09 -2.82
CA GLU A 110 12.02 10.08 -2.33
C GLU A 110 13.30 9.40 -1.82
N SER A 111 14.41 10.10 -1.95
CA SER A 111 15.72 9.64 -1.47
C SER A 111 16.34 10.75 -0.63
N ILE A 112 15.81 10.91 0.59
CA ILE A 112 16.23 11.96 1.52
C ILE A 112 16.81 11.36 2.80
N PRO A 113 17.77 12.03 3.46
CA PRO A 113 18.25 11.60 4.77
C PRO A 113 17.16 11.82 5.83
N PHE A 114 16.95 10.81 6.69
CA PHE A 114 15.99 10.91 7.78
C PHE A 114 16.40 10.03 8.99
N PRO A 115 15.94 10.38 10.21
CA PRO A 115 16.17 9.61 11.42
C PRO A 115 15.17 8.44 11.50
N LEU A 116 15.64 7.21 11.30
CA LEU A 116 14.82 6.01 11.25
C LEU A 116 14.07 5.75 12.56
N ARG A 117 14.75 5.90 13.71
CA ARG A 117 14.15 5.66 15.04
C ARG A 117 13.00 6.62 15.30
N SER A 118 13.22 7.90 15.11
CA SER A 118 12.19 8.93 15.27
C SER A 118 10.99 8.68 14.36
N THR A 119 11.24 8.33 13.09
CA THR A 119 10.17 8.02 12.12
C THR A 119 9.31 6.83 12.55
N LEU A 120 9.91 5.78 13.11
CA LEU A 120 9.18 4.62 13.62
C LEU A 120 8.45 4.94 14.94
N ASP A 121 9.07 5.70 15.84
CA ASP A 121 8.44 6.14 17.09
C ASP A 121 7.21 7.00 16.85
N GLU A 122 7.22 7.86 15.83
CA GLU A 122 6.07 8.67 15.41
C GLU A 122 4.88 7.79 15.02
N VAL A 123 5.11 6.75 14.23
CA VAL A 123 4.06 5.81 13.80
C VAL A 123 3.49 5.06 15.00
N VAL A 124 4.36 4.55 15.89
CA VAL A 124 3.92 3.82 17.08
C VAL A 124 3.12 4.74 18.01
N THR A 125 3.57 5.98 18.20
CA THR A 125 2.85 6.99 19.01
C THR A 125 1.47 7.27 18.43
N LEU A 126 1.36 7.41 17.10
CA LEU A 126 0.07 7.62 16.42
C LEU A 126 -0.90 6.45 16.65
N LEU A 127 -0.40 5.23 16.62
CA LEU A 127 -1.21 4.02 16.76
C LEU A 127 -1.44 3.58 18.22
N ALA A 128 -0.64 4.10 19.16
CA ALA A 128 -0.71 3.76 20.57
C ALA A 128 -2.12 4.00 21.19
N HIS A 129 -2.79 5.10 20.78
CA HIS A 129 -4.13 5.39 21.25
C HIS A 129 -5.13 4.30 20.82
N SER A 130 -5.11 3.93 19.54
CA SER A 130 -6.00 2.89 19.02
C SER A 130 -5.71 1.50 19.61
N SER A 131 -4.45 1.21 19.91
CA SER A 131 -4.04 -0.01 20.61
C SER A 131 -4.53 -0.01 22.05
N HIS A 132 -4.32 1.09 22.76
CA HIS A 132 -4.74 1.27 24.15
C HIS A 132 -6.26 1.18 24.33
N ASP A 133 -7.04 1.79 23.42
CA ASP A 133 -8.51 1.73 23.45
C ASP A 133 -9.04 0.29 23.33
N LYS A 134 -8.26 -0.60 22.72
CA LYS A 134 -8.56 -2.03 22.66
C LYS A 134 -7.93 -2.86 23.79
N GLY A 135 -7.14 -2.22 24.67
CA GLY A 135 -6.42 -2.94 25.74
C GLY A 135 -5.27 -3.80 25.21
N LEU A 136 -4.71 -3.48 24.04
CA LEU A 136 -3.58 -4.19 23.44
C LEU A 136 -2.25 -3.55 23.85
N GLU A 137 -1.26 -4.36 24.16
CA GLU A 137 0.12 -3.90 24.34
C GLU A 137 0.79 -3.74 22.98
N LEU A 138 1.39 -2.57 22.72
CA LEU A 138 2.13 -2.27 21.49
C LEU A 138 3.57 -1.96 21.85
N THR A 139 4.51 -2.77 21.36
CA THR A 139 5.95 -2.61 21.64
C THR A 139 6.75 -2.34 20.37
N LEU A 140 7.79 -1.50 20.48
CA LEU A 140 8.77 -1.26 19.44
C LEU A 140 10.16 -1.55 19.97
N ASN A 141 10.85 -2.49 19.35
CA ASN A 141 12.22 -2.87 19.68
C ASN A 141 13.13 -2.69 18.46
N ILE A 142 14.00 -1.68 18.51
CA ILE A 142 14.99 -1.42 17.47
C ILE A 142 16.36 -1.84 17.99
N LYS A 143 16.97 -2.85 17.36
CA LYS A 143 18.31 -3.31 17.74
C LYS A 143 19.32 -2.18 17.70
N SER A 144 20.32 -2.24 18.59
CA SER A 144 21.32 -1.19 18.77
C SER A 144 22.25 -1.01 17.56
N ASP A 145 22.41 -2.05 16.74
CA ASP A 145 23.24 -2.05 15.52
C ASP A 145 22.52 -1.53 14.27
N VAL A 146 21.24 -1.20 14.38
CA VAL A 146 20.46 -0.55 13.30
C VAL A 146 20.91 0.92 13.20
N PRO A 147 21.38 1.39 12.02
CA PRO A 147 21.76 2.79 11.84
C PRO A 147 20.54 3.69 11.93
N ASP A 148 20.70 4.84 12.59
CA ASP A 148 19.59 5.80 12.74
C ASP A 148 19.46 6.73 11.54
N ASN A 149 20.56 7.28 11.04
CA ASN A 149 20.56 8.14 9.86
C ASN A 149 20.62 7.28 8.60
N VAL A 150 19.51 7.24 7.87
CA VAL A 150 19.37 6.48 6.62
C VAL A 150 18.86 7.40 5.51
N ILE A 151 19.06 6.97 4.26
CA ILE A 151 18.54 7.67 3.08
C ILE A 151 17.41 6.82 2.48
N GLY A 152 16.26 7.43 2.26
CA GLY A 152 15.10 6.76 1.70
C GLY A 152 13.86 7.65 1.71
N ASP A 153 12.69 7.04 1.68
CA ASP A 153 11.39 7.72 1.73
C ASP A 153 10.72 7.49 3.10
N PRO A 154 10.82 8.45 4.03
CA PRO A 154 10.23 8.31 5.36
C PRO A 154 8.70 8.22 5.31
N LEU A 155 8.04 8.91 4.36
CA LEU A 155 6.59 8.89 4.24
C LEU A 155 6.09 7.52 3.81
N ARG A 156 6.78 6.88 2.86
CA ARG A 156 6.43 5.52 2.42
C ARG A 156 6.74 4.48 3.48
N LEU A 157 7.82 4.64 4.22
CA LEU A 157 8.09 3.80 5.39
C LEU A 157 6.98 3.92 6.43
N GLN A 158 6.58 5.12 6.80
CA GLN A 158 5.46 5.36 7.71
C GLN A 158 4.15 4.72 7.19
N GLN A 159 3.87 4.84 5.89
CA GLN A 159 2.70 4.23 5.25
C GLN A 159 2.71 2.69 5.38
N ILE A 160 3.84 2.05 5.10
CA ILE A 160 4.02 0.60 5.24
C ILE A 160 3.75 0.16 6.68
N ILE A 161 4.43 0.78 7.64
CA ILE A 161 4.32 0.41 9.06
C ILE A 161 2.92 0.68 9.61
N THR A 162 2.33 1.84 9.29
CA THR A 162 0.96 2.18 9.70
C THR A 162 -0.05 1.16 9.16
N ASN A 163 0.10 0.73 7.93
CA ASN A 163 -0.79 -0.26 7.33
C ASN A 163 -0.66 -1.63 8.00
N LEU A 164 0.56 -2.11 8.23
CA LEU A 164 0.80 -3.42 8.83
C LEU A 164 0.39 -3.45 10.31
N VAL A 165 0.81 -2.45 11.10
CA VAL A 165 0.46 -2.35 12.53
C VAL A 165 -1.04 -2.06 12.70
N GLY A 166 -1.63 -1.22 11.84
CA GLY A 166 -3.07 -0.99 11.82
C GLY A 166 -3.87 -2.28 11.58
N ASN A 167 -3.40 -3.14 10.67
CA ASN A 167 -3.99 -4.47 10.47
C ASN A 167 -3.81 -5.36 11.72
N ALA A 168 -2.64 -5.38 12.33
CA ALA A 168 -2.39 -6.11 13.57
C ALA A 168 -3.36 -5.68 14.69
N ILE A 169 -3.51 -4.37 14.92
CA ILE A 169 -4.48 -3.82 15.90
C ILE A 169 -5.92 -4.21 15.53
N LYS A 170 -6.25 -4.16 14.25
CA LYS A 170 -7.58 -4.48 13.74
C LYS A 170 -7.99 -5.92 14.02
N PHE A 171 -7.07 -6.87 13.80
CA PHE A 171 -7.33 -8.32 13.87
C PHE A 171 -6.91 -8.98 15.18
N THR A 172 -6.39 -8.22 16.14
CA THR A 172 -6.11 -8.67 17.50
C THR A 172 -7.20 -8.14 18.43
N GLU A 173 -7.88 -9.04 19.14
CA GLU A 173 -8.90 -8.67 20.13
C GLU A 173 -8.28 -8.50 21.53
N ASN A 174 -7.35 -9.38 21.91
CA ASN A 174 -6.64 -9.34 23.17
C ASN A 174 -5.20 -9.82 22.96
N GLY A 175 -4.26 -9.26 23.73
CA GLY A 175 -2.86 -9.66 23.69
C GLY A 175 -1.93 -8.52 23.33
N ASN A 176 -0.93 -8.80 22.48
CA ASN A 176 0.12 -7.84 22.17
C ASN A 176 0.48 -7.81 20.68
N ILE A 177 1.13 -6.69 20.30
CA ILE A 177 1.70 -6.46 18.99
C ILE A 177 3.13 -6.02 19.19
N ASP A 178 4.07 -6.80 18.64
CA ASP A 178 5.50 -6.54 18.76
C ASP A 178 6.09 -6.14 17.41
N ILE A 179 6.78 -5.01 17.39
CA ILE A 179 7.52 -4.53 16.23
C ILE A 179 9.01 -4.70 16.53
N LEU A 180 9.69 -5.55 15.77
CA LEU A 180 11.13 -5.77 15.87
C LEU A 180 11.82 -5.25 14.61
N VAL A 181 12.86 -4.43 14.81
CA VAL A 181 13.66 -3.85 13.73
C VAL A 181 15.10 -4.32 13.86
N GLU A 182 15.59 -4.99 12.82
CA GLU A 182 16.93 -5.57 12.80
C GLU A 182 17.68 -5.21 11.50
N LYS A 183 18.98 -5.08 11.60
CA LYS A 183 19.85 -5.00 10.45
C LYS A 183 20.15 -6.41 9.92
N ARG A 184 19.84 -6.70 8.65
CA ARG A 184 20.13 -7.99 8.03
C ARG A 184 21.42 -8.01 7.25
N ALA A 185 21.70 -6.94 6.51
CA ALA A 185 22.92 -6.82 5.74
C ALA A 185 23.39 -5.36 5.69
N LEU A 186 24.69 -5.18 5.55
CA LEU A 186 25.32 -3.90 5.34
C LEU A 186 26.34 -4.04 4.22
N SER A 187 26.21 -3.22 3.19
CA SER A 187 27.25 -3.00 2.19
C SER A 187 27.88 -1.62 2.38
N ASN A 188 28.88 -1.27 1.57
CA ASN A 188 29.55 0.03 1.67
C ASN A 188 28.59 1.22 1.45
N THR A 189 27.45 1.00 0.78
CA THR A 189 26.51 2.06 0.38
C THR A 189 25.07 1.80 0.75
N LYS A 190 24.71 0.56 1.14
CA LYS A 190 23.32 0.17 1.42
C LYS A 190 23.22 -0.64 2.70
N VAL A 191 22.19 -0.38 3.47
CA VAL A 191 21.79 -1.19 4.61
C VAL A 191 20.46 -1.88 4.30
N GLN A 192 20.37 -3.17 4.59
CA GLN A 192 19.12 -3.91 4.57
C GLN A 192 18.58 -3.98 5.98
N ILE A 193 17.40 -3.42 6.17
CA ILE A 193 16.68 -3.39 7.45
C ILE A 193 15.46 -4.30 7.31
N GLU A 194 15.30 -5.19 8.27
CA GLU A 194 14.12 -6.03 8.39
C GLU A 194 13.23 -5.50 9.51
N VAL A 195 11.95 -5.31 9.21
CA VAL A 195 10.92 -4.96 10.19
C VAL A 195 9.97 -6.13 10.30
N GLN A 196 9.92 -6.75 11.47
CA GLN A 196 8.98 -7.84 11.79
C GLN A 196 7.86 -7.27 12.65
N ILE A 197 6.62 -7.52 12.24
CA ILE A 197 5.43 -7.17 13.02
C ILE A 197 4.74 -8.47 13.38
N ARG A 198 4.65 -8.75 14.66
CA ARG A 198 4.03 -9.95 15.22
C ARG A 198 2.81 -9.56 16.02
N ASP A 199 1.69 -10.14 15.74
CA ASP A 199 0.45 -10.00 16.49
C ASP A 199 0.02 -11.35 17.09
N THR A 200 -0.82 -11.28 18.14
CA THR A 200 -1.44 -12.46 18.77
C THR A 200 -2.89 -12.60 18.36
N GLY A 201 -3.27 -12.10 17.20
CA GLY A 201 -4.63 -12.06 16.69
C GLY A 201 -5.14 -13.38 16.15
N ILE A 202 -6.18 -13.29 15.33
CA ILE A 202 -6.90 -14.47 14.81
C ILE A 202 -6.06 -15.33 13.85
N GLY A 203 -4.90 -14.85 13.41
CA GLY A 203 -4.07 -15.49 12.40
C GLY A 203 -4.71 -15.51 11.01
N ILE A 204 -3.97 -16.08 10.05
CA ILE A 204 -4.38 -16.16 8.65
C ILE A 204 -4.31 -17.62 8.20
N PRO A 205 -5.45 -18.23 7.85
CA PRO A 205 -5.47 -19.61 7.33
C PRO A 205 -4.56 -19.75 6.10
N GLU A 206 -3.86 -20.86 6.00
CA GLU A 206 -2.87 -21.12 4.93
C GLU A 206 -3.50 -20.95 3.52
N ARG A 207 -4.73 -21.43 3.34
CA ARG A 207 -5.51 -21.27 2.09
C ARG A 207 -5.72 -19.82 1.65
N ASP A 208 -5.71 -18.87 2.60
CA ASP A 208 -5.97 -17.47 2.34
C ASP A 208 -4.69 -16.64 2.19
N GLN A 209 -3.53 -17.16 2.64
CA GLN A 209 -2.25 -16.47 2.60
C GLN A 209 -1.84 -16.08 1.17
N SER A 210 -2.03 -16.97 0.20
CA SER A 210 -1.73 -16.71 -1.22
C SER A 210 -2.60 -15.61 -1.85
N ARG A 211 -3.69 -15.24 -1.19
CA ARG A 211 -4.67 -14.26 -1.67
C ARG A 211 -4.51 -12.88 -1.04
N LEU A 212 -3.70 -12.75 0.02
CA LEU A 212 -3.53 -11.51 0.79
C LEU A 212 -3.02 -10.33 -0.03
N PHE A 213 -2.24 -10.61 -1.05
CA PHE A 213 -1.63 -9.61 -1.92
C PHE A 213 -2.39 -9.41 -3.24
N GLN A 214 -3.67 -9.83 -3.30
CA GLN A 214 -4.54 -9.58 -4.46
C GLN A 214 -5.39 -8.34 -4.20
N ALA A 215 -5.31 -7.38 -5.14
CA ALA A 215 -6.03 -6.11 -5.03
C ALA A 215 -7.55 -6.31 -4.88
N PHE A 216 -8.16 -5.51 -4.01
CA PHE A 216 -9.60 -5.51 -3.72
C PHE A 216 -10.15 -6.82 -3.14
N ARG A 217 -9.28 -7.75 -2.73
CA ARG A 217 -9.68 -8.97 -2.04
C ARG A 217 -9.51 -8.84 -0.54
N GLN A 218 -10.44 -9.42 0.18
CA GLN A 218 -10.44 -9.55 1.63
C GLN A 218 -10.63 -11.03 1.97
N ALA A 219 -9.97 -11.49 3.04
CA ALA A 219 -9.93 -12.92 3.39
C ALA A 219 -11.33 -13.48 3.69
N ASP A 220 -12.26 -12.68 4.25
CA ASP A 220 -13.62 -13.13 4.59
C ASP A 220 -14.63 -11.98 4.52
N ALA A 221 -15.77 -12.21 3.85
CA ALA A 221 -16.88 -11.26 3.75
C ALA A 221 -17.57 -10.99 5.10
N SER A 222 -17.46 -11.89 6.06
CA SER A 222 -18.02 -11.73 7.41
C SER A 222 -17.17 -10.78 8.26
N ILE A 223 -15.85 -10.86 8.13
CA ILE A 223 -14.86 -10.00 8.80
C ILE A 223 -14.89 -8.60 8.19
N SER A 224 -15.09 -8.51 6.86
CA SER A 224 -15.22 -7.26 6.11
C SER A 224 -16.33 -6.35 6.64
N ARG A 225 -17.48 -6.90 7.01
CA ARG A 225 -18.62 -6.12 7.53
C ARG A 225 -18.37 -5.50 8.91
N ARG A 226 -17.52 -6.11 9.73
CA ARG A 226 -17.21 -5.62 11.07
C ARG A 226 -16.05 -4.65 11.11
N HIS A 227 -15.06 -4.83 10.24
CA HIS A 227 -13.78 -4.10 10.35
C HIS A 227 -13.46 -3.22 9.15
N GLY A 228 -14.18 -3.30 8.03
CA GLY A 228 -13.96 -2.47 6.84
C GLY A 228 -12.55 -2.61 6.22
N GLY A 229 -12.29 -1.90 5.14
CA GLY A 229 -10.97 -1.80 4.49
C GLY A 229 -11.08 -1.84 2.98
N THR A 230 -10.07 -1.32 2.28
CA THR A 230 -10.02 -1.26 0.81
C THR A 230 -9.61 -2.57 0.16
N GLY A 231 -8.89 -3.43 0.90
CA GLY A 231 -8.18 -4.58 0.34
C GLY A 231 -6.98 -4.18 -0.52
N LEU A 232 -6.54 -2.93 -0.43
CA LEU A 232 -5.39 -2.39 -1.16
C LEU A 232 -4.13 -2.26 -0.31
N GLY A 233 -4.27 -2.10 1.01
CA GLY A 233 -3.16 -1.79 1.88
C GLY A 233 -2.00 -2.78 1.77
N LEU A 234 -2.24 -4.09 1.86
CA LEU A 234 -1.18 -5.11 1.74
C LEU A 234 -0.55 -5.15 0.36
N VAL A 235 -1.34 -4.91 -0.70
CA VAL A 235 -0.83 -4.84 -2.09
C VAL A 235 0.09 -3.64 -2.27
N ILE A 236 -0.33 -2.47 -1.75
CA ILE A 236 0.47 -1.24 -1.76
C ILE A 236 1.76 -1.48 -0.98
N THR A 237 1.67 -2.06 0.24
CA THR A 237 2.84 -2.38 1.06
C THR A 237 3.82 -3.29 0.31
N GLN A 238 3.34 -4.38 -0.30
CA GLN A 238 4.18 -5.30 -1.07
C GLN A 238 4.89 -4.59 -2.23
N LYS A 239 4.16 -3.76 -2.97
CA LYS A 239 4.75 -3.01 -4.10
C LYS A 239 5.78 -2.00 -3.62
N LEU A 240 5.48 -1.24 -2.56
CA LEU A 240 6.42 -0.25 -1.98
C LEU A 240 7.71 -0.88 -1.43
N VAL A 241 7.64 -2.10 -0.89
CA VAL A 241 8.83 -2.82 -0.39
C VAL A 241 9.69 -3.34 -1.55
N ASN A 242 9.11 -3.59 -2.72
CA ASN A 242 9.80 -4.12 -3.90
C ASN A 242 10.41 -3.02 -4.80
N GLU A 243 10.03 -1.76 -4.65
CA GLU A 243 10.61 -0.59 -5.33
C GLU A 243 11.92 -0.14 -4.64
#